data_aedae98302c893e647f3f381d6e95694
#
_entry.id   aedae98302c893e647f3f381d6e95694
#
_cell.length_a   1.000
_cell.length_b   1.000
_cell.length_c   1.000
_cell.angle_alpha   90.00
_cell.angle_beta   90.00
_cell.angle_gamma   90.00
#
_symmetry.space_group_name_H-M   'P 1'
#
loop_
_entity.id
_entity.type
_entity.pdbx_description
1 polymer ?
#
loop_
_entity_poly.entity_id
_entity_poly.type
_entity_poly.pdbx_seq_one_letter_code
_entity_poly.pdbx_strand_id
1 'polypeptide(L)'
;MATDIYTIMSEQVIIIGAGCAGYTAAIYTARANLSPLLITGSQIGGQLTTTTEVENFPGFPDGVMGPDLMFLMQQQAEKFGTRFAYEDVKSVVRDEATGLFTVKTSGQNYETRSIIVATGASARYLGIPGEEGLVGHGLTACATCDGAFYRDVPVCVVGGGDSACEEAMFLTRFASRVYLIHRRDTLRASKIMAERTLSNEKIFPMWNSTIVS
;
A
#
# COMPACT_ATOMS: atom_id res chain seq x y z
N MET A 1 -50.30 -9.39 -8.65
CA MET A 1 -48.87 -9.46 -8.95
C MET A 1 -48.17 -8.82 -7.78
N ALA A 2 -47.59 -9.62 -6.90
CA ALA A 2 -46.79 -9.13 -5.79
C ALA A 2 -45.41 -8.76 -6.36
N THR A 3 -45.11 -7.50 -6.42
CA THR A 3 -43.76 -7.01 -6.64
C THR A 3 -42.97 -7.35 -5.38
N ASP A 4 -42.15 -8.39 -5.43
CA ASP A 4 -41.15 -8.66 -4.42
C ASP A 4 -40.22 -7.45 -4.35
N ILE A 5 -40.48 -6.58 -3.40
CA ILE A 5 -39.56 -5.52 -3.00
C ILE A 5 -38.44 -6.25 -2.24
N TYR A 6 -37.42 -6.68 -2.95
CA TYR A 6 -36.13 -7.00 -2.33
C TYR A 6 -35.65 -5.73 -1.65
N THR A 7 -35.90 -5.62 -0.35
CA THR A 7 -35.27 -4.62 0.48
C THR A 7 -33.78 -4.94 0.42
N ILE A 8 -33.05 -4.24 -0.40
CA ILE A 8 -31.56 -4.29 -0.38
C ILE A 8 -31.19 -3.81 1.02
N MET A 9 -30.84 -4.76 1.89
CA MET A 9 -30.37 -4.41 3.23
C MET A 9 -29.02 -3.73 3.06
N SER A 10 -28.99 -2.42 3.34
CA SER A 10 -27.74 -1.67 3.28
C SER A 10 -26.74 -2.23 4.29
N GLU A 11 -25.51 -2.40 3.87
CA GLU A 11 -24.40 -2.79 4.73
C GLU A 11 -24.12 -1.71 5.78
N GLN A 12 -23.69 -2.10 6.96
CA GLN A 12 -23.27 -1.13 7.97
C GLN A 12 -21.94 -0.50 7.60
N VAL A 13 -20.98 -1.34 7.16
CA VAL A 13 -19.66 -0.91 6.74
C VAL A 13 -19.15 -1.80 5.61
N ILE A 14 -18.64 -1.17 4.56
CA ILE A 14 -17.86 -1.83 3.51
C ILE A 14 -16.41 -1.40 3.66
N ILE A 15 -15.49 -2.38 3.63
CA ILE A 15 -14.06 -2.17 3.63
C ILE A 15 -13.54 -2.47 2.23
N ILE A 16 -12.82 -1.52 1.62
CA ILE A 16 -12.29 -1.65 0.26
C ILE A 16 -10.80 -1.90 0.34
N GLY A 17 -10.38 -3.12 0.00
CA GLY A 17 -8.98 -3.56 -0.01
C GLY A 17 -8.66 -4.55 1.11
N ALA A 18 -7.94 -5.61 0.76
CA ALA A 18 -7.61 -6.76 1.60
C ALA A 18 -6.12 -6.82 1.99
N GLY A 19 -5.46 -5.67 2.12
CA GLY A 19 -4.13 -5.59 2.73
C GLY A 19 -4.21 -5.60 4.27
N CYS A 20 -3.06 -5.44 4.94
CA CYS A 20 -2.97 -5.42 6.40
C CYS A 20 -3.91 -4.37 7.03
N ALA A 21 -4.06 -3.20 6.41
CA ALA A 21 -4.98 -2.17 6.88
C ALA A 21 -6.46 -2.62 6.79
N GLY A 22 -6.84 -3.24 5.66
CA GLY A 22 -8.20 -3.75 5.45
C GLY A 22 -8.56 -4.88 6.40
N TYR A 23 -7.68 -5.86 6.56
CA TYR A 23 -7.90 -6.96 7.53
C TYR A 23 -7.96 -6.45 8.97
N THR A 24 -7.09 -5.52 9.35
CA THR A 24 -7.16 -4.89 10.68
C THR A 24 -8.49 -4.19 10.90
N ALA A 25 -8.94 -3.39 9.94
CA ALA A 25 -10.25 -2.73 10.00
C ALA A 25 -11.40 -3.76 10.10
N ALA A 26 -11.32 -4.84 9.33
CA ALA A 26 -12.31 -5.92 9.33
C ALA A 26 -12.41 -6.61 10.69
N ILE A 27 -11.28 -6.94 11.32
CA ILE A 27 -11.23 -7.53 12.65
C ILE A 27 -11.96 -6.64 13.67
N TYR A 28 -11.64 -5.34 13.70
CA TYR A 28 -12.20 -4.45 14.70
C TYR A 28 -13.66 -4.09 14.43
N THR A 29 -14.09 -3.91 13.19
CA THR A 29 -15.49 -3.67 12.85
C THR A 29 -16.35 -4.90 13.08
N ALA A 30 -15.86 -6.11 12.81
CA ALA A 30 -16.52 -7.35 13.14
C ALA A 30 -16.68 -7.51 14.67
N ARG A 31 -15.64 -7.25 15.44
CA ARG A 31 -15.70 -7.26 16.92
C ARG A 31 -16.63 -6.20 17.49
N ALA A 32 -16.85 -5.09 16.77
CA ALA A 32 -17.85 -4.08 17.11
C ALA A 32 -19.28 -4.47 16.68
N ASN A 33 -19.48 -5.71 16.20
CA ASN A 33 -20.77 -6.24 15.74
C ASN A 33 -21.39 -5.48 14.55
N LEU A 34 -20.54 -4.94 13.66
CA LEU A 34 -20.98 -4.21 12.48
C LEU A 34 -21.13 -5.10 11.24
N SER A 35 -20.87 -6.40 11.35
CA SER A 35 -20.98 -7.38 10.24
C SER A 35 -20.33 -6.89 8.93
N PRO A 36 -19.03 -6.53 8.92
CA PRO A 36 -18.41 -5.88 7.80
C PRO A 36 -18.39 -6.75 6.56
N LEU A 37 -18.54 -6.12 5.39
CA LEU A 37 -18.22 -6.70 4.09
C LEU A 37 -16.87 -6.14 3.62
N LEU A 38 -15.89 -7.01 3.44
CA LEU A 38 -14.58 -6.65 2.88
C LEU A 38 -14.54 -7.02 1.40
N ILE A 39 -14.34 -6.03 0.53
CA ILE A 39 -14.16 -6.24 -0.91
C ILE A 39 -12.67 -6.28 -1.19
N THR A 40 -12.17 -7.44 -1.65
CA THR A 40 -10.74 -7.75 -1.64
C THR A 40 -9.96 -7.06 -2.76
N GLY A 41 -10.59 -6.81 -3.89
CA GLY A 41 -9.89 -6.52 -5.14
C GLY A 41 -9.24 -7.79 -5.72
N SER A 42 -8.52 -7.63 -6.80
CA SER A 42 -7.82 -8.70 -7.52
C SER A 42 -6.55 -9.19 -6.81
N GLN A 43 -5.88 -8.32 -6.05
CA GLN A 43 -4.68 -8.69 -5.29
C GLN A 43 -5.02 -8.91 -3.81
N ILE A 44 -5.49 -10.12 -3.50
CA ILE A 44 -5.86 -10.52 -2.14
C ILE A 44 -4.61 -10.55 -1.25
N GLY A 45 -4.69 -9.91 -0.08
CA GLY A 45 -3.55 -9.75 0.84
C GLY A 45 -2.64 -8.55 0.52
N GLY A 46 -2.82 -7.92 -0.64
CA GLY A 46 -2.08 -6.72 -1.02
C GLY A 46 -0.58 -6.94 -1.21
N GLN A 47 0.22 -5.90 -1.02
CA GLN A 47 1.64 -5.92 -1.36
C GLN A 47 2.47 -6.92 -0.53
N LEU A 48 2.08 -7.21 0.70
CA LEU A 48 2.82 -8.17 1.51
C LEU A 48 2.79 -9.60 0.95
N THR A 49 1.87 -9.93 0.04
CA THR A 49 1.87 -11.23 -0.65
C THR A 49 2.95 -11.36 -1.70
N THR A 50 3.58 -10.26 -2.10
CA THR A 50 4.66 -10.22 -3.11
C THR A 50 6.03 -9.99 -2.50
N THR A 51 6.13 -9.90 -1.17
CA THR A 51 7.42 -9.78 -0.46
C THR A 51 7.83 -11.11 0.18
N THR A 52 9.07 -11.18 0.60
CA THR A 52 9.62 -12.32 1.34
C THR A 52 9.35 -12.16 2.84
N GLU A 53 10.38 -12.03 3.63
CA GLU A 53 10.29 -11.87 5.07
C GLU A 53 9.90 -10.44 5.47
N VAL A 54 9.01 -10.33 6.46
CA VAL A 54 8.56 -9.08 7.07
C VAL A 54 9.07 -9.06 8.52
N GLU A 55 10.09 -8.25 8.77
CA GLU A 55 10.75 -8.17 10.08
C GLU A 55 10.16 -7.08 11.00
N ASN A 56 9.38 -6.16 10.42
CA ASN A 56 8.90 -4.96 11.09
C ASN A 56 7.41 -4.98 11.46
N PHE A 57 6.76 -6.15 11.37
CA PHE A 57 5.39 -6.31 11.86
C PHE A 57 5.41 -6.72 13.34
N PRO A 58 4.79 -5.94 14.23
CA PRO A 58 4.83 -6.23 15.68
C PRO A 58 4.25 -7.59 16.02
N GLY A 59 4.91 -8.33 16.93
CA GLY A 59 4.48 -9.64 17.39
C GLY A 59 5.21 -10.82 16.74
N PHE A 60 6.10 -10.55 15.77
CA PHE A 60 6.93 -11.56 15.09
C PHE A 60 8.42 -11.21 15.25
N PRO A 61 9.04 -11.53 16.40
CA PRO A 61 10.43 -11.14 16.70
C PRO A 61 11.47 -11.73 15.74
N ASP A 62 11.15 -12.88 15.16
CA ASP A 62 12.01 -13.60 14.20
C ASP A 62 11.59 -13.36 12.74
N GLY A 63 10.72 -12.35 12.50
CA GLY A 63 10.12 -12.12 11.18
C GLY A 63 8.99 -13.09 10.85
N VAL A 64 8.33 -12.84 9.72
CA VAL A 64 7.26 -13.70 9.17
C VAL A 64 7.22 -13.53 7.67
N MET A 65 6.97 -14.60 6.92
CA MET A 65 6.76 -14.50 5.49
C MET A 65 5.51 -13.66 5.19
N GLY A 66 5.64 -12.71 4.26
CA GLY A 66 4.54 -11.79 3.93
C GLY A 66 3.24 -12.50 3.55
N PRO A 67 3.26 -13.52 2.66
CA PRO A 67 2.07 -14.32 2.35
C PRO A 67 1.44 -14.99 3.56
N ASP A 68 2.27 -15.55 4.47
CA ASP A 68 1.78 -16.22 5.68
C ASP A 68 1.12 -15.24 6.65
N LEU A 69 1.72 -14.05 6.81
CA LEU A 69 1.14 -12.99 7.63
C LEU A 69 -0.24 -12.58 7.09
N MET A 70 -0.37 -12.39 5.79
CA MET A 70 -1.66 -12.01 5.18
C MET A 70 -2.71 -13.11 5.31
N PHE A 71 -2.31 -14.36 5.18
CA PHE A 71 -3.19 -15.51 5.40
C PHE A 71 -3.68 -15.57 6.85
N LEU A 72 -2.80 -15.38 7.83
CA LEU A 72 -3.16 -15.35 9.25
C LEU A 72 -4.11 -14.19 9.57
N MET A 73 -3.90 -13.01 8.99
CA MET A 73 -4.78 -11.86 9.18
C MET A 73 -6.17 -12.09 8.56
N GLN A 74 -6.23 -12.72 7.38
CA GLN A 74 -7.51 -13.13 6.76
C GLN A 74 -8.28 -14.09 7.66
N GLN A 75 -7.64 -15.16 8.11
CA GLN A 75 -8.25 -16.14 9.01
C GLN A 75 -8.76 -15.48 10.30
N GLN A 76 -8.02 -14.52 10.84
CA GLN A 76 -8.44 -13.78 12.02
C GLN A 76 -9.69 -12.94 11.74
N ALA A 77 -9.77 -12.28 10.59
CA ALA A 77 -10.95 -11.51 10.18
C ALA A 77 -12.18 -12.42 9.97
N GLU A 78 -11.99 -13.57 9.32
CA GLU A 78 -13.03 -14.60 9.13
C GLU A 78 -13.56 -15.13 10.45
N LYS A 79 -12.67 -15.42 11.40
CA LYS A 79 -13.02 -15.90 12.74
C LYS A 79 -13.99 -14.96 13.47
N PHE A 80 -13.90 -13.67 13.25
CA PHE A 80 -14.79 -12.66 13.85
C PHE A 80 -16.04 -12.38 13.02
N GLY A 81 -16.24 -13.06 11.88
CA GLY A 81 -17.45 -12.96 11.07
C GLY A 81 -17.40 -11.90 9.97
N THR A 82 -16.20 -11.48 9.55
CA THR A 82 -16.05 -10.67 8.34
C THR A 82 -16.52 -11.47 7.13
N ARG A 83 -17.34 -10.86 6.28
CA ARG A 83 -17.76 -11.41 4.99
C ARG A 83 -16.84 -10.86 3.90
N PHE A 84 -16.59 -11.67 2.87
CA PHE A 84 -15.68 -11.32 1.78
C PHE A 84 -16.39 -11.31 0.44
N ALA A 85 -16.09 -10.29 -0.39
CA ALA A 85 -16.46 -10.23 -1.79
C ALA A 85 -15.17 -10.15 -2.61
N TYR A 86 -14.95 -11.14 -3.47
CA TYR A 86 -13.76 -11.25 -4.32
C TYR A 86 -13.99 -10.52 -5.64
N GLU A 87 -14.10 -9.22 -5.55
CA GLU A 87 -14.50 -8.32 -6.64
C GLU A 87 -13.64 -7.06 -6.65
N ASP A 88 -13.54 -6.41 -7.81
CA ASP A 88 -12.88 -5.10 -7.93
C ASP A 88 -13.90 -3.98 -7.81
N VAL A 89 -13.65 -3.02 -6.93
CA VAL A 89 -14.45 -1.79 -6.85
C VAL A 89 -14.12 -0.90 -8.05
N LYS A 90 -15.16 -0.50 -8.78
CA LYS A 90 -15.05 0.38 -9.95
C LYS A 90 -15.36 1.83 -9.62
N SER A 91 -16.34 2.07 -8.75
CA SER A 91 -16.69 3.41 -8.30
C SER A 91 -17.45 3.39 -6.99
N VAL A 92 -17.41 4.52 -6.29
CA VAL A 92 -18.17 4.80 -5.09
C VAL A 92 -18.89 6.12 -5.29
N VAL A 93 -20.20 6.13 -5.05
CA VAL A 93 -21.03 7.32 -5.16
C VAL A 93 -21.81 7.48 -3.86
N ARG A 94 -21.81 8.69 -3.31
CA ARG A 94 -22.66 9.03 -2.16
C ARG A 94 -23.97 9.63 -2.66
N ASP A 95 -25.07 9.14 -2.13
CA ASP A 95 -26.39 9.75 -2.32
C ASP A 95 -26.57 10.83 -1.25
N GLU A 96 -26.68 12.07 -1.68
CA GLU A 96 -26.83 13.23 -0.77
C GLU A 96 -28.18 13.27 -0.07
N ALA A 97 -29.22 12.64 -0.63
CA ALA A 97 -30.56 12.62 -0.03
C ALA A 97 -30.66 11.60 1.10
N THR A 98 -30.07 10.42 0.92
CA THR A 98 -30.10 9.31 1.89
C THR A 98 -28.85 9.25 2.77
N GLY A 99 -27.76 9.84 2.34
CA GLY A 99 -26.43 9.75 2.97
C GLY A 99 -25.75 8.39 2.77
N LEU A 100 -26.38 7.45 2.05
CA LEU A 100 -25.82 6.14 1.77
C LEU A 100 -24.77 6.21 0.64
N PHE A 101 -23.87 5.23 0.67
CA PHE A 101 -22.91 5.04 -0.41
C PHE A 101 -23.34 3.85 -1.28
N THR A 102 -23.27 4.01 -2.59
CA THR A 102 -23.35 2.93 -3.57
C THR A 102 -21.94 2.56 -4.00
N VAL A 103 -21.52 1.33 -3.72
CA VAL A 103 -20.25 0.76 -4.15
C VAL A 103 -20.51 -0.13 -5.36
N LYS A 104 -20.01 0.26 -6.53
CA LYS A 104 -20.12 -0.51 -7.78
C LYS A 104 -18.88 -1.35 -7.95
N THR A 105 -19.07 -2.65 -8.16
CA THR A 105 -17.98 -3.61 -8.35
C THR A 105 -18.03 -4.25 -9.74
N SER A 106 -17.12 -5.16 -9.98
CA SER A 106 -17.13 -6.00 -11.20
C SER A 106 -18.29 -7.02 -11.21
N GLY A 107 -18.82 -7.39 -10.06
CA GLY A 107 -19.90 -8.38 -9.90
C GLY A 107 -21.27 -7.75 -9.72
N GLN A 108 -21.43 -6.92 -8.70
CA GLN A 108 -22.73 -6.32 -8.35
C GLN A 108 -22.57 -4.94 -7.70
N ASN A 109 -23.68 -4.34 -7.31
CA ASN A 109 -23.70 -3.10 -6.55
C ASN A 109 -24.07 -3.39 -5.09
N TYR A 110 -23.43 -2.69 -4.17
CA TYR A 110 -23.72 -2.73 -2.75
C TYR A 110 -24.12 -1.35 -2.25
N GLU A 111 -25.04 -1.29 -1.31
CA GLU A 111 -25.35 -0.07 -0.56
C GLU A 111 -24.79 -0.18 0.85
N THR A 112 -24.22 0.90 1.38
CA THR A 112 -23.65 0.93 2.72
C THR A 112 -23.76 2.29 3.40
N ARG A 113 -23.79 2.27 4.72
CA ARG A 113 -23.81 3.48 5.55
C ARG A 113 -22.44 4.11 5.70
N SER A 114 -21.39 3.29 5.68
CA SER A 114 -20.02 3.77 5.86
C SER A 114 -19.01 2.96 5.02
N ILE A 115 -17.90 3.59 4.69
CA ILE A 115 -16.82 2.97 3.91
C ILE A 115 -15.49 3.20 4.62
N ILE A 116 -14.66 2.17 4.64
CA ILE A 116 -13.25 2.25 5.00
C ILE A 116 -12.44 2.00 3.71
N VAL A 117 -11.67 3.00 3.29
CA VAL A 117 -10.80 2.90 2.13
C VAL A 117 -9.41 2.42 2.57
N ALA A 118 -9.07 1.19 2.20
CA ALA A 118 -7.82 0.53 2.53
C ALA A 118 -7.13 -0.02 1.26
N THR A 119 -7.20 0.74 0.17
CA THR A 119 -6.77 0.31 -1.17
C THR A 119 -5.26 0.25 -1.36
N GLY A 120 -4.50 0.72 -0.37
CA GLY A 120 -3.04 0.71 -0.42
C GLY A 120 -2.45 1.62 -1.49
N ALA A 121 -1.23 1.28 -1.90
CA ALA A 121 -0.52 1.95 -2.98
C ALA A 121 0.28 0.92 -3.77
N SER A 122 0.57 1.21 -5.03
CA SER A 122 1.45 0.40 -5.86
C SER A 122 2.74 1.15 -6.14
N ALA A 123 3.87 0.44 -6.05
CA ALA A 123 5.15 0.99 -6.44
C ALA A 123 5.16 1.36 -7.93
N ARG A 124 5.86 2.43 -8.26
CA ARG A 124 6.14 2.80 -9.64
C ARG A 124 7.55 2.35 -9.99
N TYR A 125 7.62 1.31 -10.75
CA TYR A 125 8.87 0.85 -11.32
C TYR A 125 9.24 1.65 -12.58
N LEU A 126 10.51 1.58 -12.98
CA LEU A 126 11.01 2.30 -14.16
C LEU A 126 10.59 1.64 -15.47
N GLY A 127 10.31 0.32 -15.45
CA GLY A 127 9.96 -0.47 -16.62
C GLY A 127 11.16 -0.73 -17.53
N ILE A 128 12.36 -0.81 -16.96
CA ILE A 128 13.61 -1.07 -17.70
C ILE A 128 13.95 -2.56 -17.70
N PRO A 129 14.73 -3.05 -18.69
CA PRO A 129 15.15 -4.45 -18.73
C PRO A 129 15.90 -4.87 -17.47
N GLY A 130 15.52 -6.04 -16.92
CA GLY A 130 16.15 -6.63 -15.73
C GLY A 130 15.61 -6.15 -14.40
N GLU A 131 14.78 -5.11 -14.35
CA GLU A 131 14.24 -4.53 -13.13
C GLU A 131 13.45 -5.55 -12.30
N GLU A 132 12.58 -6.34 -12.93
CA GLU A 132 11.72 -7.32 -12.24
C GLU A 132 12.56 -8.38 -11.47
N GLY A 133 13.68 -8.82 -12.04
CA GLY A 133 14.55 -9.81 -11.41
C GLY A 133 15.33 -9.29 -10.20
N LEU A 134 15.37 -7.99 -10.01
CA LEU A 134 16.08 -7.33 -8.91
C LEU A 134 15.16 -6.96 -7.73
N VAL A 135 13.86 -7.02 -7.92
CA VAL A 135 12.89 -6.72 -6.84
C VAL A 135 13.08 -7.70 -5.68
N GLY A 136 13.39 -7.17 -4.49
CA GLY A 136 13.76 -7.97 -3.32
C GLY A 136 15.20 -8.52 -3.34
N HIS A 137 15.96 -8.29 -4.43
CA HIS A 137 17.34 -8.75 -4.62
C HIS A 137 18.29 -7.59 -4.97
N GLY A 138 18.10 -6.45 -4.33
CA GLY A 138 18.90 -5.25 -4.53
C GLY A 138 18.09 -4.05 -5.01
N LEU A 139 16.84 -4.25 -5.42
CA LEU A 139 15.90 -3.19 -5.78
C LEU A 139 14.69 -3.25 -4.85
N THR A 140 14.36 -2.10 -4.27
CA THR A 140 13.18 -1.93 -3.43
C THR A 140 12.45 -0.64 -3.77
N ALA A 141 11.16 -0.60 -3.50
CA ALA A 141 10.34 0.61 -3.56
C ALA A 141 9.89 1.08 -2.16
N CYS A 142 10.56 0.60 -1.10
CA CYS A 142 10.24 0.94 0.28
C CYS A 142 11.54 1.08 1.11
N ALA A 143 12.07 2.27 1.20
CA ALA A 143 13.29 2.52 1.97
C ALA A 143 13.11 2.21 3.48
N THR A 144 11.93 2.45 4.03
CA THR A 144 11.63 2.18 5.44
C THR A 144 11.50 0.69 5.76
N CYS A 145 11.15 -0.14 4.75
CA CYS A 145 11.07 -1.58 4.90
C CYS A 145 12.47 -2.20 4.87
N ASP A 146 13.25 -1.85 3.86
CA ASP A 146 14.44 -2.59 3.46
C ASP A 146 15.76 -1.83 3.72
N GLY A 147 15.69 -0.58 4.16
CA GLY A 147 16.89 0.27 4.34
C GLY A 147 17.95 -0.31 5.26
N ALA A 148 17.54 -1.11 6.24
CA ALA A 148 18.46 -1.76 7.17
C ALA A 148 19.38 -2.80 6.50
N PHE A 149 18.94 -3.41 5.38
CA PHE A 149 19.73 -4.38 4.62
C PHE A 149 20.88 -3.74 3.83
N TYR A 150 20.82 -2.42 3.62
CA TYR A 150 21.82 -1.66 2.85
C TYR A 150 22.83 -0.90 3.74
N ARG A 151 23.14 -1.46 4.92
CA ARG A 151 24.07 -0.84 5.86
C ARG A 151 25.49 -0.79 5.29
N ASP A 152 26.08 0.42 5.37
CA ASP A 152 27.45 0.71 4.98
C ASP A 152 27.79 0.48 3.49
N VAL A 153 26.77 0.28 2.65
CA VAL A 153 26.93 0.22 1.19
C VAL A 153 26.38 1.48 0.51
N PRO A 154 26.88 1.85 -0.68
CA PRO A 154 26.28 2.93 -1.46
C PRO A 154 24.97 2.47 -2.09
N VAL A 155 23.97 3.36 -2.11
CA VAL A 155 22.66 3.09 -2.71
C VAL A 155 22.27 4.18 -3.70
N CYS A 156 21.36 3.84 -4.63
CA CYS A 156 20.74 4.80 -5.54
C CYS A 156 19.24 4.97 -5.20
N VAL A 157 18.77 6.20 -5.24
CA VAL A 157 17.34 6.52 -5.21
C VAL A 157 16.97 7.20 -6.52
N VAL A 158 15.96 6.69 -7.20
CA VAL A 158 15.52 7.24 -8.48
C VAL A 158 14.23 8.03 -8.31
N GLY A 159 14.31 9.32 -8.57
CA GLY A 159 13.14 10.20 -8.44
C GLY A 159 13.54 11.64 -8.17
N GLY A 160 12.54 12.48 -7.85
CA GLY A 160 12.76 13.90 -7.56
C GLY A 160 11.54 14.58 -6.96
N GLY A 161 10.56 13.81 -6.51
CA GLY A 161 9.43 14.28 -5.71
C GLY A 161 9.67 14.07 -4.22
N ASP A 162 8.70 14.45 -3.38
CA ASP A 162 8.79 14.33 -1.92
C ASP A 162 9.14 12.91 -1.47
N SER A 163 8.48 11.88 -2.01
CA SER A 163 8.79 10.48 -1.67
C SER A 163 10.25 10.11 -1.91
N ALA A 164 10.83 10.49 -3.06
CA ALA A 164 12.23 10.19 -3.34
C ALA A 164 13.18 10.93 -2.39
N CYS A 165 12.83 12.15 -2.01
CA CYS A 165 13.58 12.93 -1.03
C CYS A 165 13.51 12.31 0.37
N GLU A 166 12.31 11.90 0.80
CA GLU A 166 12.10 11.24 2.09
C GLU A 166 12.87 9.92 2.17
N GLU A 167 12.78 9.09 1.13
CA GLU A 167 13.49 7.81 1.06
C GLU A 167 15.00 8.00 1.02
N ALA A 168 15.50 8.97 0.23
CA ALA A 168 16.93 9.29 0.20
C ALA A 168 17.43 9.73 1.58
N MET A 169 16.70 10.62 2.26
CA MET A 169 17.03 11.05 3.62
C MET A 169 16.98 9.91 4.63
N PHE A 170 15.96 9.02 4.52
CA PHE A 170 15.87 7.86 5.40
C PHE A 170 17.07 6.93 5.26
N LEU A 171 17.45 6.63 4.02
CA LEU A 171 18.58 5.74 3.70
C LEU A 171 19.92 6.25 4.20
N THR A 172 20.10 7.56 4.39
CA THR A 172 21.35 8.10 4.97
C THR A 172 21.66 7.58 6.38
N ARG A 173 20.66 7.01 7.07
CA ARG A 173 20.83 6.38 8.40
C ARG A 173 21.60 5.07 8.32
N PHE A 174 21.59 4.42 7.18
CA PHE A 174 22.16 3.08 6.96
C PHE A 174 23.27 3.12 5.92
N ALA A 175 22.98 3.65 4.74
CA ALA A 175 23.90 3.65 3.61
C ALA A 175 25.15 4.51 3.86
N SER A 176 26.25 4.12 3.24
CA SER A 176 27.48 4.92 3.24
C SER A 176 27.32 6.18 2.39
N ARG A 177 26.58 6.09 1.28
CA ARG A 177 26.23 7.20 0.37
C ARG A 177 24.90 6.93 -0.30
N VAL A 178 24.16 7.98 -0.64
CA VAL A 178 22.90 7.93 -1.39
C VAL A 178 23.05 8.76 -2.67
N TYR A 179 23.00 8.12 -3.82
CA TYR A 179 22.96 8.80 -5.11
C TYR A 179 21.52 9.05 -5.50
N LEU A 180 21.10 10.33 -5.56
CA LEU A 180 19.74 10.71 -5.96
C LEU A 180 19.71 10.99 -7.46
N ILE A 181 19.25 10.02 -8.23
CA ILE A 181 19.23 10.08 -9.70
C ILE A 181 17.95 10.78 -10.16
N HIS A 182 18.10 11.92 -10.83
CA HIS A 182 16.96 12.68 -11.34
C HIS A 182 17.17 13.13 -12.79
N ARG A 183 16.12 12.93 -13.61
CA ARG A 183 16.15 13.24 -15.05
C ARG A 183 16.13 14.73 -15.39
N ARG A 184 15.98 15.62 -14.41
CA ARG A 184 15.99 17.09 -14.56
C ARG A 184 17.15 17.68 -13.74
N ASP A 185 17.32 18.97 -13.83
CA ASP A 185 18.31 19.76 -13.09
C ASP A 185 17.81 20.27 -11.74
N THR A 186 16.52 20.07 -11.44
CA THR A 186 15.87 20.53 -10.21
C THR A 186 14.86 19.50 -9.69
N LEU A 187 14.74 19.36 -8.38
CA LEU A 187 13.76 18.51 -7.72
C LEU A 187 12.32 19.06 -7.89
N ARG A 188 11.35 18.18 -7.97
CA ARG A 188 9.91 18.50 -7.94
C ARG A 188 9.33 18.50 -6.53
N ALA A 189 10.12 18.08 -5.55
CA ALA A 189 9.73 18.03 -4.15
C ALA A 189 9.34 19.43 -3.65
N SER A 190 8.62 19.47 -2.55
CA SER A 190 8.36 20.71 -1.82
C SER A 190 9.68 21.41 -1.50
N LYS A 191 9.67 22.73 -1.47
CA LYS A 191 10.90 23.51 -1.26
C LYS A 191 11.66 23.08 -0.01
N ILE A 192 10.93 22.87 1.07
CA ILE A 192 11.48 22.40 2.36
C ILE A 192 12.16 21.02 2.22
N MET A 193 11.52 20.08 1.53
CA MET A 193 12.09 18.74 1.34
C MET A 193 13.32 18.78 0.42
N ALA A 194 13.25 19.54 -0.66
CA ALA A 194 14.39 19.73 -1.56
C ALA A 194 15.59 20.32 -0.83
N GLU A 195 15.41 21.39 -0.06
CA GLU A 195 16.48 22.03 0.73
C GLU A 195 17.12 21.05 1.73
N ARG A 196 16.28 20.31 2.48
CA ARG A 196 16.77 19.31 3.45
C ARG A 196 17.55 18.19 2.77
N THR A 197 17.06 17.71 1.65
CA THR A 197 17.73 16.62 0.89
C THR A 197 19.06 17.08 0.35
N LEU A 198 19.11 18.26 -0.28
CA LEU A 198 20.33 18.78 -0.89
C LEU A 198 21.37 19.27 0.13
N SER A 199 20.97 19.58 1.36
CA SER A 199 21.89 19.94 2.45
C SER A 199 22.50 18.73 3.17
N ASN A 200 22.05 17.52 2.88
CA ASN A 200 22.57 16.31 3.53
C ASN A 200 23.89 15.85 2.89
N GLU A 201 24.95 15.77 3.68
CA GLU A 201 26.30 15.44 3.21
C GLU A 201 26.45 14.03 2.62
N LYS A 202 25.53 13.12 2.92
CA LYS A 202 25.51 11.76 2.38
C LYS A 202 24.72 11.64 1.07
N ILE A 203 23.98 12.67 0.64
CA ILE A 203 23.15 12.64 -0.57
C ILE A 203 23.87 13.35 -1.72
N PHE A 204 24.08 12.63 -2.80
CA PHE A 204 24.76 13.11 -4.00
C PHE A 204 23.77 13.15 -5.17
N PRO A 205 23.25 14.32 -5.56
CA PRO A 205 22.33 14.43 -6.67
C PRO A 205 23.04 14.20 -8.01
N MET A 206 22.47 13.31 -8.81
CA MET A 206 22.87 13.06 -10.20
C MET A 206 21.81 13.64 -11.12
N TRP A 207 22.05 14.85 -11.55
CA TRP A 207 21.12 15.60 -12.42
C TRP A 207 21.17 15.14 -13.87
N ASN A 208 20.09 15.39 -14.61
CA ASN A 208 19.96 15.06 -16.04
C ASN A 208 20.29 13.60 -16.35
N SER A 209 20.03 12.70 -15.39
CA SER A 209 20.44 11.30 -15.45
C SER A 209 19.23 10.37 -15.37
N THR A 210 19.28 9.27 -16.11
CA THR A 210 18.31 8.19 -16.11
C THR A 210 19.01 6.84 -16.07
N ILE A 211 18.35 5.84 -15.51
CA ILE A 211 18.80 4.44 -15.58
C ILE A 211 18.23 3.83 -16.86
N VAL A 212 19.04 3.09 -17.57
CA VAL A 212 18.65 2.47 -18.86
C VAL A 212 18.68 0.94 -18.85
N SER A 213 19.40 0.32 -17.92
CA SER A 213 19.48 -1.13 -17.73
C SER A 213 20.14 -1.46 -16.38
#